data_79946074bbb1a53e11d38b8505c9fd37
#
_entry.id   79946074bbb1a53e11d38b8505c9fd37
#
_cell.length_a   1.000
_cell.length_b   1.000
_cell.length_c   1.000
_cell.angle_alpha   90.00
_cell.angle_beta   90.00
_cell.angle_gamma   90.00
#
_symmetry.space_group_name_H-M   'P 1'
#
loop_
_entity.id
_entity.type
_entity.pdbx_description
1 polymer ?
#
loop_
_entity_poly.entity_id
_entity_poly.type
_entity_poly.pdbx_seq_one_letter_code
_entity_poly.pdbx_strand_id
1 'polypeptide(L)'
;MKKNSNFLIVISSILLVFIFSISVINSNNATETSASSISEKRIGWGIKRSNNNEQPDLGSINKKIIDTYEGIAMGNKYSKYVYLTFDNGYEAGYTAKILAVLKENQVPATFFITAHYLNTASDLVKQMIDEGHTIGNHTVNHKSMPDLTNEQIQKEVMDLHTAVYQKFNYEMKYIRPPKGEYSERTVAYTNTLGYKTVMWSFAYDDWDKNKQGREDYGKKMILNNIHPRSSYITTCNFKR
;
A
#
# COMPACT_ATOMS: atom_id res chain seq x y z
N MET A 1 54.82 -37.66 -46.37
CA MET A 1 53.59 -37.52 -47.14
C MET A 1 52.51 -36.99 -46.19
N LYS A 2 52.30 -35.65 -46.17
CA LYS A 2 51.22 -34.99 -45.51
C LYS A 2 50.26 -34.45 -46.54
N LYS A 3 49.05 -35.02 -46.66
CA LYS A 3 47.93 -34.34 -47.35
C LYS A 3 46.62 -34.99 -46.91
N ASN A 4 45.62 -34.16 -46.72
CA ASN A 4 44.19 -34.40 -46.54
C ASN A 4 43.65 -34.55 -45.12
N SER A 5 43.78 -33.48 -44.37
CA SER A 5 42.95 -33.29 -43.14
C SER A 5 41.98 -32.09 -43.20
N ASN A 6 42.02 -31.27 -44.27
CA ASN A 6 41.25 -30.03 -44.29
C ASN A 6 39.93 -30.10 -45.08
N PHE A 7 39.61 -31.26 -45.69
CA PHE A 7 38.37 -31.36 -46.50
C PHE A 7 37.16 -31.88 -45.70
N LEU A 8 37.39 -32.57 -44.59
CA LEU A 8 36.28 -33.09 -43.76
C LEU A 8 35.70 -32.07 -42.76
N ILE A 9 36.41 -30.99 -42.45
CA ILE A 9 35.94 -29.98 -41.49
C ILE A 9 34.94 -29.01 -42.13
N VAL A 10 34.98 -28.76 -43.44
CA VAL A 10 34.10 -27.83 -44.13
C VAL A 10 32.70 -28.41 -44.36
N ILE A 11 32.56 -29.73 -44.54
CA ILE A 11 31.25 -30.37 -44.76
C ILE A 11 30.45 -30.48 -43.43
N SER A 12 31.13 -30.63 -42.30
CA SER A 12 30.51 -30.66 -40.98
C SER A 12 29.90 -29.31 -40.58
N SER A 13 30.50 -28.18 -40.98
CA SER A 13 30.05 -26.85 -40.65
C SER A 13 28.81 -26.39 -41.41
N ILE A 14 28.63 -26.89 -42.65
CA ILE A 14 27.50 -26.52 -43.50
C ILE A 14 26.24 -27.31 -43.07
N LEU A 15 26.36 -28.53 -42.58
CA LEU A 15 25.22 -29.33 -42.12
C LEU A 15 24.65 -28.83 -40.78
N LEU A 16 25.48 -28.24 -39.90
CA LEU A 16 25.05 -27.67 -38.61
C LEU A 16 24.27 -26.35 -38.78
N VAL A 17 24.56 -25.57 -39.83
CA VAL A 17 23.84 -24.31 -40.09
C VAL A 17 22.44 -24.60 -40.67
N PHE A 18 22.24 -25.69 -41.42
CA PHE A 18 20.93 -26.05 -41.95
C PHE A 18 19.97 -26.64 -40.91
N ILE A 19 20.49 -27.31 -39.88
CA ILE A 19 19.66 -27.85 -38.78
C ILE A 19 19.20 -26.75 -37.85
N PHE A 20 19.99 -25.67 -37.66
CA PHE A 20 19.61 -24.52 -36.82
C PHE A 20 18.56 -23.61 -37.49
N SER A 21 18.48 -23.61 -38.82
CA SER A 21 17.53 -22.79 -39.57
C SER A 21 16.11 -23.39 -39.62
N ILE A 22 15.94 -24.69 -39.39
CA ILE A 22 14.62 -25.36 -39.41
C ILE A 22 13.97 -25.32 -38.02
N SER A 23 14.75 -25.16 -36.96
CA SER A 23 14.21 -25.08 -35.57
C SER A 23 13.62 -23.70 -35.20
N VAL A 24 13.86 -22.67 -36.01
CA VAL A 24 13.38 -21.30 -35.72
C VAL A 24 11.99 -21.00 -36.33
N ILE A 25 11.51 -21.86 -37.24
CA ILE A 25 10.24 -21.60 -37.96
C ILE A 25 9.02 -22.25 -37.26
N ASN A 26 9.22 -23.09 -36.24
CA ASN A 26 8.12 -23.81 -35.57
C ASN A 26 7.79 -23.35 -34.15
N SER A 27 8.24 -22.16 -33.69
CA SER A 27 7.90 -21.63 -32.37
C SER A 27 7.00 -20.39 -32.40
N ASN A 28 6.32 -20.09 -33.50
CA ASN A 28 5.37 -18.96 -33.57
C ASN A 28 3.92 -19.34 -33.29
N ASN A 29 3.66 -20.51 -32.68
CA ASN A 29 2.39 -20.79 -32.03
C ASN A 29 2.55 -20.72 -30.50
N ALA A 30 3.19 -19.67 -29.98
CA ALA A 30 2.96 -19.27 -28.64
C ALA A 30 1.52 -18.74 -28.61
N THR A 31 0.63 -19.49 -28.00
CA THR A 31 -0.67 -19.04 -27.55
C THR A 31 -0.44 -17.70 -26.86
N GLU A 32 -0.89 -16.61 -27.48
CA GLU A 32 -1.02 -15.33 -26.77
C GLU A 32 -2.00 -15.58 -25.64
N THR A 33 -1.47 -15.98 -24.50
CA THR A 33 -2.18 -15.81 -23.25
C THR A 33 -2.33 -14.31 -23.14
N SER A 34 -3.51 -13.79 -23.44
CA SER A 34 -3.82 -12.39 -23.26
C SER A 34 -3.54 -12.08 -21.78
N ALA A 35 -2.39 -11.49 -21.51
CA ALA A 35 -2.12 -10.90 -20.20
C ALA A 35 -3.26 -9.90 -19.99
N SER A 36 -4.19 -10.22 -19.11
CA SER A 36 -5.31 -9.32 -18.82
C SER A 36 -4.66 -8.01 -18.40
N SER A 37 -4.88 -6.95 -19.16
CA SER A 37 -4.31 -5.65 -18.88
C SER A 37 -4.76 -5.23 -17.48
N ILE A 38 -3.80 -4.88 -16.62
CA ILE A 38 -4.07 -4.39 -15.26
C ILE A 38 -4.95 -3.15 -15.34
N SER A 39 -6.06 -3.15 -14.61
CA SER A 39 -7.07 -2.09 -14.70
C SER A 39 -6.55 -0.75 -14.16
N GLU A 40 -6.73 0.31 -14.95
CA GLU A 40 -6.43 1.69 -14.54
C GLU A 40 -7.66 2.41 -13.95
N LYS A 41 -8.81 1.73 -13.95
CA LYS A 41 -10.07 2.33 -13.46
C LYS A 41 -9.91 2.77 -12.01
N ARG A 42 -10.18 4.06 -11.76
CA ARG A 42 -10.20 4.62 -10.42
C ARG A 42 -11.29 3.95 -9.58
N ILE A 43 -10.92 3.58 -8.37
CA ILE A 43 -11.80 3.03 -7.34
C ILE A 43 -11.63 3.91 -6.10
N GLY A 44 -12.74 4.35 -5.52
CA GLY A 44 -12.76 4.91 -4.17
C GLY A 44 -12.99 3.78 -3.17
N TRP A 45 -12.18 3.73 -2.11
CA TRP A 45 -12.35 2.73 -1.07
C TRP A 45 -13.69 2.92 -0.34
N GLY A 46 -14.59 2.00 -0.51
CA GLY A 46 -15.87 1.93 0.15
C GLY A 46 -16.10 0.52 0.70
N ILE A 47 -16.66 0.45 1.88
CA ILE A 47 -17.02 -0.80 2.54
C ILE A 47 -18.49 -0.76 2.94
N LYS A 48 -19.18 -1.89 2.83
CA LYS A 48 -20.52 -2.03 3.36
C LYS A 48 -20.43 -2.53 4.80
N ARG A 49 -20.81 -1.66 5.73
CA ARG A 49 -20.81 -2.02 7.16
C ARG A 49 -21.77 -3.18 7.43
N SER A 50 -21.36 -4.09 8.26
CA SER A 50 -22.21 -5.16 8.77
C SER A 50 -22.83 -4.77 10.12
N ASN A 51 -23.92 -5.43 10.49
CA ASN A 51 -24.52 -5.34 11.81
C ASN A 51 -23.91 -6.40 12.76
N ASN A 52 -24.23 -6.32 14.05
CA ASN A 52 -23.90 -7.37 15.05
C ASN A 52 -22.39 -7.63 15.20
N ASN A 53 -21.57 -6.60 15.05
CA ASN A 53 -20.12 -6.71 15.19
C ASN A 53 -19.47 -7.71 14.21
N GLU A 54 -20.05 -7.91 13.03
CA GLU A 54 -19.46 -8.71 11.97
C GLU A 54 -18.51 -7.88 11.10
N GLN A 55 -17.59 -8.56 10.42
CA GLN A 55 -16.69 -7.91 9.46
C GLN A 55 -17.50 -7.26 8.34
N PRO A 56 -17.11 -6.04 7.89
CA PRO A 56 -17.76 -5.40 6.77
C PRO A 56 -17.49 -6.15 5.46
N ASP A 57 -18.39 -5.99 4.50
CA ASP A 57 -18.18 -6.47 3.15
C ASP A 57 -17.33 -5.46 2.36
N LEU A 58 -16.20 -5.91 1.85
CA LEU A 58 -15.30 -5.11 1.01
C LEU A 58 -15.80 -4.97 -0.43
N GLY A 59 -16.75 -5.79 -0.83
CA GLY A 59 -17.11 -5.97 -2.23
C GLY A 59 -16.07 -6.79 -3.02
N SER A 60 -16.53 -7.46 -4.07
CA SER A 60 -15.71 -8.43 -4.83
C SER A 60 -14.47 -7.80 -5.47
N ILE A 61 -14.59 -6.59 -6.01
CA ILE A 61 -13.47 -5.89 -6.71
C ILE A 61 -12.37 -5.53 -5.70
N ASN A 62 -12.74 -4.86 -4.60
CA ASN A 62 -11.78 -4.47 -3.57
C ASN A 62 -11.08 -5.70 -2.99
N LYS A 63 -11.88 -6.73 -2.64
CA LYS A 63 -11.33 -7.98 -2.10
C LYS A 63 -10.36 -8.63 -3.06
N LYS A 64 -10.70 -8.73 -4.36
CA LYS A 64 -9.83 -9.31 -5.38
C LYS A 64 -8.50 -8.57 -5.45
N ILE A 65 -8.50 -7.23 -5.54
CA ILE A 65 -7.27 -6.43 -5.66
C ILE A 65 -6.42 -6.58 -4.39
N ILE A 66 -7.02 -6.44 -3.21
CA ILE A 66 -6.30 -6.55 -1.93
C ILE A 66 -5.67 -7.93 -1.79
N ASP A 67 -6.40 -9.00 -2.08
CA ASP A 67 -5.88 -10.37 -1.97
C ASP A 67 -4.78 -10.64 -3.01
N THR A 68 -4.93 -10.16 -4.26
CA THR A 68 -3.95 -10.39 -5.35
C THR A 68 -2.59 -9.77 -5.04
N TYR A 69 -2.58 -8.58 -4.44
CA TYR A 69 -1.34 -7.84 -4.16
C TYR A 69 -0.97 -7.84 -2.66
N GLU A 70 -1.44 -8.81 -1.91
CA GLU A 70 -1.16 -8.99 -0.47
C GLU A 70 -1.41 -7.73 0.37
N GLY A 71 -2.40 -6.93 -0.01
CA GLY A 71 -2.82 -5.76 0.75
C GLY A 71 -3.53 -6.15 2.05
N ILE A 72 -3.71 -5.18 2.92
CA ILE A 72 -4.33 -5.36 4.22
C ILE A 72 -5.53 -4.42 4.32
N ALA A 73 -6.72 -4.97 4.56
CA ALA A 73 -7.93 -4.20 4.83
C ALA A 73 -8.63 -4.64 6.12
N MET A 74 -8.43 -5.88 6.48
CA MET A 74 -8.99 -6.49 7.69
C MET A 74 -7.99 -7.47 8.28
N GLY A 75 -8.01 -7.61 9.61
CA GLY A 75 -7.25 -8.65 10.30
C GLY A 75 -7.88 -10.04 10.14
N ASN A 76 -7.17 -11.04 10.65
CA ASN A 76 -7.66 -12.41 10.68
C ASN A 76 -8.96 -12.50 11.51
N LYS A 77 -10.01 -13.06 10.92
CA LYS A 77 -11.34 -13.19 11.55
C LYS A 77 -11.37 -13.99 12.88
N TYR A 78 -10.31 -14.69 13.22
CA TYR A 78 -10.15 -15.41 14.48
C TYR A 78 -9.35 -14.64 15.53
N SER A 79 -8.77 -13.51 15.18
CA SER A 79 -8.02 -12.62 16.08
C SER A 79 -8.98 -11.71 16.85
N LYS A 80 -8.67 -11.44 18.12
CA LYS A 80 -9.38 -10.46 18.95
C LYS A 80 -8.72 -9.09 18.97
N TYR A 81 -7.74 -8.86 18.11
CA TYR A 81 -6.99 -7.61 18.06
C TYR A 81 -7.69 -6.56 17.20
N VAL A 82 -7.55 -5.33 17.62
CA VAL A 82 -7.90 -4.11 16.90
C VAL A 82 -6.59 -3.41 16.55
N TYR A 83 -6.43 -2.99 15.29
CA TYR A 83 -5.27 -2.25 14.85
C TYR A 83 -5.65 -0.78 14.64
N LEU A 84 -5.07 0.12 15.44
CA LEU A 84 -5.29 1.55 15.30
C LEU A 84 -4.36 2.11 14.24
N THR A 85 -4.93 2.90 13.32
CA THR A 85 -4.14 3.59 12.31
C THR A 85 -4.61 5.03 12.15
N PHE A 86 -3.68 5.92 11.83
CA PHE A 86 -3.91 7.36 11.73
C PHE A 86 -3.32 7.87 10.43
N ASP A 87 -4.05 8.72 9.71
CA ASP A 87 -3.56 9.41 8.52
C ASP A 87 -3.15 10.84 8.90
N ASN A 88 -1.84 11.11 8.87
CA ASN A 88 -1.26 12.37 9.31
C ASN A 88 -0.80 13.22 8.12
N GLY A 89 -1.70 14.06 7.60
CA GLY A 89 -1.38 15.01 6.52
C GLY A 89 -0.68 16.27 7.05
N TYR A 90 -1.05 16.74 8.22
CA TYR A 90 -0.49 17.90 8.94
C TYR A 90 -0.79 17.77 10.44
N GLU A 91 -0.04 18.51 11.28
CA GLU A 91 -0.24 18.51 12.74
C GLU A 91 -1.24 19.60 13.17
N ALA A 92 -2.27 19.17 13.91
CA ALA A 92 -3.31 20.06 14.44
C ALA A 92 -3.26 20.22 15.97
N GLY A 93 -2.20 19.76 16.62
CA GLY A 93 -2.02 19.88 18.07
C GLY A 93 -2.58 18.70 18.89
N TYR A 94 -2.96 17.60 18.23
CA TYR A 94 -3.54 16.44 18.91
C TYR A 94 -2.62 15.24 19.00
N THR A 95 -1.64 15.11 18.10
CA THR A 95 -0.82 13.89 18.01
C THR A 95 -0.06 13.61 19.29
N ALA A 96 0.51 14.62 19.96
CA ALA A 96 1.19 14.43 21.24
C ALA A 96 0.28 13.84 22.32
N LYS A 97 -1.00 14.26 22.36
CA LYS A 97 -1.99 13.72 23.31
C LYS A 97 -2.37 12.28 22.96
N ILE A 98 -2.49 11.97 21.67
CA ILE A 98 -2.75 10.60 21.18
C ILE A 98 -1.59 9.68 21.58
N LEU A 99 -0.36 10.09 21.34
CA LEU A 99 0.84 9.32 21.71
C LEU A 99 0.91 9.08 23.22
N ALA A 100 0.60 10.09 24.05
CA ALA A 100 0.55 9.94 25.50
C ALA A 100 -0.45 8.85 25.93
N VAL A 101 -1.67 8.85 25.35
CA VAL A 101 -2.69 7.83 25.63
C VAL A 101 -2.26 6.45 25.15
N LEU A 102 -1.70 6.34 23.95
CA LEU A 102 -1.20 5.08 23.42
C LEU A 102 -0.09 4.50 24.30
N LYS A 103 0.84 5.33 24.75
CA LYS A 103 1.93 4.95 25.63
C LYS A 103 1.43 4.49 27.01
N GLU A 104 0.53 5.25 27.63
CA GLU A 104 -0.08 4.91 28.92
C GLU A 104 -0.76 3.54 28.90
N ASN A 105 -1.41 3.21 27.76
CA ASN A 105 -2.14 1.95 27.57
C ASN A 105 -1.30 0.86 26.89
N GLN A 106 -0.03 1.12 26.56
CA GLN A 106 0.87 0.18 25.88
C GLN A 106 0.30 -0.32 24.55
N VAL A 107 -0.37 0.56 23.78
CA VAL A 107 -1.02 0.23 22.51
C VAL A 107 -0.16 0.70 21.35
N PRO A 108 0.40 -0.21 20.53
CA PRO A 108 1.05 0.19 19.29
C PRO A 108 0.02 0.62 18.23
N ALA A 109 0.40 1.56 17.38
CA ALA A 109 -0.43 2.05 16.28
C ALA A 109 0.39 2.22 15.00
N THR A 110 -0.29 2.47 13.88
CA THR A 110 0.35 2.82 12.61
C THR A 110 -0.03 4.25 12.21
N PHE A 111 0.95 5.06 11.87
CA PHE A 111 0.77 6.44 11.43
C PHE A 111 1.19 6.56 9.95
N PHE A 112 0.26 6.84 9.07
CA PHE A 112 0.54 7.11 7.66
C PHE A 112 0.81 8.60 7.50
N ILE A 113 2.06 8.96 7.27
CA ILE A 113 2.50 10.35 7.24
C ILE A 113 2.73 10.84 5.81
N THR A 114 2.46 12.12 5.55
CA THR A 114 2.86 12.82 4.33
C THR A 114 4.23 13.48 4.51
N ALA A 115 4.84 13.95 3.40
CA ALA A 115 6.07 14.73 3.50
C ALA A 115 5.86 16.06 4.24
N HIS A 116 4.68 16.67 4.11
CA HIS A 116 4.34 17.88 4.88
C HIS A 116 4.40 17.59 6.39
N TYR A 117 3.78 16.49 6.84
CA TYR A 117 3.81 16.09 8.24
C TYR A 117 5.23 15.80 8.74
N LEU A 118 6.02 15.07 7.96
CA LEU A 118 7.43 14.82 8.26
C LEU A 118 8.22 16.11 8.47
N ASN A 119 8.00 17.12 7.62
CA ASN A 119 8.73 18.38 7.66
C ASN A 119 8.30 19.30 8.82
N THR A 120 7.01 19.29 9.19
CA THR A 120 6.46 20.21 10.17
C THR A 120 6.34 19.64 11.59
N ALA A 121 6.35 18.31 11.71
CA ALA A 121 6.15 17.59 12.97
C ALA A 121 7.17 16.46 13.16
N SER A 122 8.41 16.68 12.72
CA SER A 122 9.47 15.69 12.72
C SER A 122 9.76 15.07 14.07
N ASP A 123 9.68 15.86 15.14
CA ASP A 123 9.91 15.38 16.52
C ASP A 123 8.82 14.40 16.95
N LEU A 124 7.57 14.60 16.50
CA LEU A 124 6.48 13.66 16.75
C LEU A 124 6.69 12.35 15.95
N VAL A 125 7.18 12.43 14.70
CA VAL A 125 7.54 11.23 13.92
C VAL A 125 8.64 10.44 14.62
N LYS A 126 9.67 11.14 15.15
CA LYS A 126 10.71 10.48 15.96
C LYS A 126 10.12 9.83 17.20
N GLN A 127 9.25 10.53 17.94
CA GLN A 127 8.57 9.98 19.11
C GLN A 127 7.74 8.74 18.77
N MET A 128 7.00 8.74 17.65
CA MET A 128 6.26 7.56 17.18
C MET A 128 7.18 6.35 17.00
N ILE A 129 8.35 6.55 16.37
CA ILE A 129 9.33 5.48 16.12
C ILE A 129 9.92 4.99 17.45
N ASP A 130 10.36 5.90 18.32
CA ASP A 130 10.97 5.58 19.61
C ASP A 130 9.99 4.85 20.55
N GLU A 131 8.69 5.11 20.44
CA GLU A 131 7.63 4.46 21.22
C GLU A 131 7.11 3.15 20.57
N GLY A 132 7.74 2.71 19.47
CA GLY A 132 7.44 1.42 18.83
C GLY A 132 6.23 1.41 17.92
N HIS A 133 5.75 2.58 17.48
CA HIS A 133 4.71 2.67 16.49
C HIS A 133 5.24 2.44 15.06
N THR A 134 4.37 2.02 14.16
CA THR A 134 4.70 1.83 12.75
C THR A 134 4.48 3.13 11.97
N ILE A 135 5.48 3.54 11.19
CA ILE A 135 5.33 4.63 10.23
C ILE A 135 5.02 4.06 8.85
N GLY A 136 3.93 4.50 8.26
CA GLY A 136 3.50 4.19 6.91
C GLY A 136 3.61 5.40 5.98
N ASN A 137 3.65 5.12 4.69
CA ASN A 137 3.75 6.11 3.64
C ASN A 137 2.36 6.60 3.22
N HIS A 138 2.15 7.93 3.23
CA HIS A 138 0.92 8.56 2.74
C HIS A 138 1.20 9.54 1.61
N THR A 139 2.29 9.31 0.88
CA THR A 139 2.85 10.07 -0.25
C THR A 139 3.38 11.47 0.10
N VAL A 140 4.09 12.07 -0.83
CA VAL A 140 4.66 13.42 -0.64
C VAL A 140 3.55 14.47 -0.62
N ASN A 141 2.69 14.51 -1.64
CA ASN A 141 1.74 15.60 -1.88
C ASN A 141 0.28 15.22 -1.70
N HIS A 142 -0.01 14.01 -1.21
CA HIS A 142 -1.38 13.52 -1.00
C HIS A 142 -2.26 13.60 -2.26
N LYS A 143 -1.68 13.33 -3.43
CA LYS A 143 -2.39 13.31 -4.71
C LYS A 143 -3.16 12.01 -4.90
N SER A 144 -4.26 12.06 -5.66
CA SER A 144 -4.96 10.85 -6.12
C SER A 144 -4.03 10.01 -6.99
N MET A 145 -3.66 8.83 -6.54
CA MET A 145 -2.68 7.98 -7.24
C MET A 145 -3.14 7.50 -8.62
N PRO A 146 -4.43 7.20 -8.86
CA PRO A 146 -4.93 6.86 -10.20
C PRO A 146 -4.70 7.93 -11.27
N ASP A 147 -4.51 9.19 -10.86
CA ASP A 147 -4.27 10.32 -11.79
C ASP A 147 -2.79 10.48 -12.18
N LEU A 148 -1.92 9.67 -11.59
CA LEU A 148 -0.47 9.76 -11.74
C LEU A 148 0.05 8.66 -12.66
N THR A 149 1.12 8.94 -13.42
CA THR A 149 1.90 7.88 -14.09
C THR A 149 2.67 7.06 -13.06
N ASN A 150 3.21 5.91 -13.47
CA ASN A 150 4.02 5.08 -12.58
C ASN A 150 5.27 5.81 -12.08
N GLU A 151 5.92 6.61 -12.92
CA GLU A 151 7.09 7.43 -12.56
C GLU A 151 6.70 8.50 -11.53
N GLN A 152 5.53 9.10 -11.66
CA GLN A 152 5.02 10.07 -10.69
C GLN A 152 4.66 9.39 -9.37
N ILE A 153 4.08 8.20 -9.41
CA ILE A 153 3.80 7.39 -8.21
C ILE A 153 5.13 7.03 -7.52
N GLN A 154 6.12 6.56 -8.27
CA GLN A 154 7.44 6.26 -7.72
C GLN A 154 8.02 7.46 -6.98
N LYS A 155 7.96 8.64 -7.60
CA LYS A 155 8.44 9.87 -6.97
C LYS A 155 7.66 10.22 -5.69
N GLU A 156 6.33 10.20 -5.73
CA GLU A 156 5.46 10.47 -4.56
C GLU A 156 5.72 9.49 -3.40
N VAL A 157 6.07 8.26 -3.69
CA VAL A 157 6.31 7.23 -2.68
C VAL A 157 7.75 7.22 -2.21
N MET A 158 8.73 7.18 -3.13
CA MET A 158 10.13 6.96 -2.79
C MET A 158 10.85 8.23 -2.31
N ASP A 159 10.41 9.43 -2.70
CA ASP A 159 10.97 10.66 -2.13
C ASP A 159 10.66 10.75 -0.63
N LEU A 160 9.43 10.39 -0.21
CA LEU A 160 9.09 10.34 1.22
C LEU A 160 9.82 9.20 1.94
N HIS A 161 9.90 8.00 1.32
CA HIS A 161 10.65 6.87 1.86
C HIS A 161 12.09 7.27 2.17
N THR A 162 12.75 7.85 1.18
CA THR A 162 14.16 8.29 1.29
C THR A 162 14.33 9.34 2.39
N ALA A 163 13.42 10.31 2.48
CA ALA A 163 13.47 11.34 3.52
C ALA A 163 13.33 10.76 4.94
N VAL A 164 12.41 9.81 5.14
CA VAL A 164 12.24 9.12 6.43
C VAL A 164 13.46 8.28 6.76
N TYR A 165 13.97 7.52 5.79
CA TYR A 165 15.16 6.68 5.97
C TYR A 165 16.40 7.51 6.32
N GLN A 166 16.66 8.57 5.57
CA GLN A 166 17.81 9.45 5.83
C GLN A 166 17.76 10.11 7.21
N LYS A 167 16.54 10.46 7.66
CA LYS A 167 16.37 11.18 8.92
C LYS A 167 16.38 10.28 10.14
N PHE A 168 15.81 9.08 10.05
CA PHE A 168 15.57 8.20 11.19
C PHE A 168 16.13 6.79 11.04
N ASN A 169 16.77 6.46 9.92
CA ASN A 169 17.18 5.09 9.57
C ASN A 169 16.02 4.09 9.69
N TYR A 170 14.81 4.52 9.26
CA TYR A 170 13.57 3.75 9.36
C TYR A 170 13.04 3.41 7.97
N GLU A 171 12.80 2.11 7.70
CA GLU A 171 12.23 1.62 6.45
C GLU A 171 10.71 1.50 6.54
N MET A 172 10.00 2.27 5.73
CA MET A 172 8.54 2.14 5.61
C MET A 172 8.18 0.96 4.70
N LYS A 173 7.25 0.12 5.14
CA LYS A 173 6.79 -1.08 4.41
C LYS A 173 5.31 -1.02 4.00
N TYR A 174 4.58 -0.08 4.55
CA TYR A 174 3.14 0.06 4.36
C TYR A 174 2.82 1.39 3.70
N ILE A 175 1.89 1.35 2.73
CA ILE A 175 1.37 2.55 2.07
C ILE A 175 -0.14 2.59 2.20
N ARG A 176 -0.68 3.79 2.43
CA ARG A 176 -2.10 4.04 2.28
C ARG A 176 -2.32 5.04 1.15
N PRO A 177 -3.12 4.66 0.13
CA PRO A 177 -3.47 5.57 -0.94
C PRO A 177 -4.20 6.81 -0.41
N PRO A 178 -3.76 8.03 -0.78
CA PRO A 178 -4.46 9.26 -0.44
C PRO A 178 -5.95 9.20 -0.79
N LYS A 179 -6.79 9.76 0.07
CA LYS A 179 -8.26 9.81 -0.10
C LYS A 179 -8.93 8.43 -0.19
N GLY A 180 -8.20 7.35 -0.02
CA GLY A 180 -8.70 6.00 -0.32
C GLY A 180 -8.93 5.77 -1.82
N GLU A 181 -8.34 6.57 -2.70
CA GLU A 181 -8.44 6.44 -4.15
C GLU A 181 -7.29 5.62 -4.73
N TYR A 182 -7.61 4.58 -5.46
CA TYR A 182 -6.64 3.67 -6.06
C TYR A 182 -7.18 3.05 -7.35
N SER A 183 -6.34 2.33 -8.06
CA SER A 183 -6.70 1.40 -9.13
C SER A 183 -5.90 0.11 -8.96
N GLU A 184 -6.26 -0.95 -9.68
CA GLU A 184 -5.45 -2.18 -9.68
C GLU A 184 -4.01 -1.87 -10.08
N ARG A 185 -3.80 -1.03 -11.11
CA ARG A 185 -2.45 -0.58 -11.54
C ARG A 185 -1.67 0.07 -10.40
N THR A 186 -2.29 0.99 -9.65
CA THR A 186 -1.55 1.71 -8.60
C THR A 186 -1.17 0.81 -7.43
N VAL A 187 -2.03 -0.16 -7.06
CA VAL A 187 -1.71 -1.16 -6.02
C VAL A 187 -0.62 -2.11 -6.51
N ALA A 188 -0.74 -2.63 -7.74
CA ALA A 188 0.27 -3.48 -8.36
C ALA A 188 1.64 -2.77 -8.40
N TYR A 189 1.67 -1.52 -8.84
CA TYR A 189 2.91 -0.78 -8.97
C TYR A 189 3.56 -0.49 -7.62
N THR A 190 2.81 -0.05 -6.62
CA THR A 190 3.38 0.18 -5.28
C THR A 190 3.85 -1.12 -4.62
N ASN A 191 3.22 -2.26 -4.94
CA ASN A 191 3.69 -3.56 -4.50
C ASN A 191 5.08 -3.89 -5.11
N THR A 192 5.35 -3.55 -6.39
CA THR A 192 6.68 -3.70 -6.99
C THR A 192 7.74 -2.81 -6.32
N LEU A 193 7.34 -1.71 -5.69
CA LEU A 193 8.22 -0.85 -4.90
C LEU A 193 8.47 -1.39 -3.47
N GLY A 194 7.96 -2.57 -3.14
CA GLY A 194 8.13 -3.22 -1.84
C GLY A 194 7.08 -2.81 -0.79
N TYR A 195 6.00 -2.14 -1.19
CA TYR A 195 4.97 -1.69 -0.27
C TYR A 195 3.76 -2.63 -0.23
N LYS A 196 3.23 -2.86 0.97
CA LYS A 196 1.90 -3.43 1.16
C LYS A 196 0.88 -2.32 1.31
N THR A 197 -0.16 -2.34 0.47
CA THR A 197 -1.26 -1.38 0.56
C THR A 197 -2.13 -1.69 1.77
N VAL A 198 -2.37 -0.68 2.61
CA VAL A 198 -3.20 -0.80 3.82
C VAL A 198 -4.42 0.10 3.69
N MET A 199 -5.59 -0.52 3.70
CA MET A 199 -6.88 0.16 3.71
C MET A 199 -7.53 0.03 5.10
N TRP A 200 -8.81 0.33 5.23
CA TRP A 200 -9.51 0.29 6.51
C TRP A 200 -10.80 -0.52 6.47
N SER A 201 -11.15 -1.14 7.57
CA SER A 201 -12.41 -1.85 7.76
C SER A 201 -13.46 -1.00 8.47
N PHE A 202 -13.05 0.10 9.07
CA PHE A 202 -13.92 1.11 9.67
C PHE A 202 -13.25 2.48 9.60
N ALA A 203 -14.01 3.49 9.24
CA ALA A 203 -13.68 4.90 9.37
C ALA A 203 -14.98 5.71 9.57
N TYR A 204 -14.86 6.90 10.11
CA TYR A 204 -15.95 7.87 10.18
C TYR A 204 -15.43 9.25 9.77
N ASP A 205 -16.32 10.23 9.70
CA ASP A 205 -16.05 11.55 9.15
C ASP A 205 -15.34 12.51 10.13
N ASP A 206 -14.32 12.03 10.82
CA ASP A 206 -13.46 12.79 11.75
C ASP A 206 -12.61 13.86 11.06
N TRP A 207 -12.39 13.71 9.77
CA TRP A 207 -11.67 14.66 8.93
C TRP A 207 -12.51 15.89 8.52
N ASP A 208 -13.83 15.86 8.67
CA ASP A 208 -14.72 16.97 8.29
C ASP A 208 -14.64 18.11 9.29
N LYS A 209 -14.18 19.27 8.84
CA LYS A 209 -14.02 20.47 9.67
C LYS A 209 -15.32 20.92 10.34
N ASN A 210 -16.46 20.67 9.70
CA ASN A 210 -17.77 21.07 10.20
C ASN A 210 -18.32 20.07 11.24
N LYS A 211 -17.58 19.00 11.52
CA LYS A 211 -17.99 17.91 12.40
C LYS A 211 -17.01 17.67 13.56
N GLN A 212 -16.25 18.69 13.91
CA GLN A 212 -15.32 18.65 15.05
C GLN A 212 -16.06 18.82 16.39
N GLY A 213 -15.41 18.46 17.53
CA GLY A 213 -15.99 18.56 18.87
C GLY A 213 -17.13 17.54 19.12
N ARG A 214 -17.04 16.38 18.49
CA ARG A 214 -18.07 15.31 18.58
C ARG A 214 -17.47 14.02 19.16
N GLU A 215 -16.75 14.13 20.26
CA GLU A 215 -16.01 13.05 20.89
C GLU A 215 -16.93 11.88 21.27
N ASP A 216 -18.09 12.16 21.87
CA ASP A 216 -19.08 11.12 22.21
C ASP A 216 -19.65 10.42 20.97
N TYR A 217 -19.87 11.16 19.89
CA TYR A 217 -20.26 10.56 18.61
C TYR A 217 -19.15 9.65 18.06
N GLY A 218 -17.91 10.12 18.05
CA GLY A 218 -16.75 9.33 17.62
C GLY A 218 -16.62 8.04 18.43
N LYS A 219 -16.67 8.14 19.76
CA LYS A 219 -16.65 7.00 20.67
C LYS A 219 -17.78 6.02 20.39
N LYS A 220 -19.01 6.50 20.23
CA LYS A 220 -20.17 5.66 19.89
C LYS A 220 -20.00 4.98 18.54
N MET A 221 -19.51 5.71 17.53
CA MET A 221 -19.25 5.15 16.19
C MET A 221 -18.21 4.05 16.25
N ILE A 222 -17.11 4.24 16.97
CA ILE A 222 -16.09 3.22 17.14
C ILE A 222 -16.67 2.00 17.85
N LEU A 223 -17.28 2.17 19.02
CA LEU A 223 -17.79 1.06 19.83
C LEU A 223 -18.87 0.23 19.11
N ASN A 224 -19.76 0.90 18.37
CA ASN A 224 -20.84 0.21 17.63
C ASN A 224 -20.34 -0.54 16.37
N ASN A 225 -19.14 -0.23 15.92
CA ASN A 225 -18.57 -0.88 14.73
C ASN A 225 -17.34 -1.73 15.07
N ILE A 226 -17.02 -1.86 16.38
CA ILE A 226 -16.05 -2.86 16.83
C ILE A 226 -16.62 -4.23 16.48
N HIS A 227 -15.95 -4.94 15.60
CA HIS A 227 -16.20 -6.34 15.36
C HIS A 227 -15.01 -7.14 15.92
N PRO A 228 -15.23 -8.25 16.66
CA PRO A 228 -14.14 -9.11 17.06
C PRO A 228 -13.47 -9.61 15.79
N ARG A 229 -12.22 -9.24 15.52
CA ARG A 229 -11.47 -9.67 14.31
C ARG A 229 -11.15 -8.55 13.33
N SER A 230 -11.09 -7.30 13.78
CA SER A 230 -10.97 -6.15 12.90
C SER A 230 -9.62 -5.46 12.96
N SER A 231 -9.15 -5.07 11.77
CA SER A 231 -8.26 -3.93 11.67
C SER A 231 -9.12 -2.67 11.73
N TYR A 232 -8.94 -1.84 12.74
CA TYR A 232 -9.55 -0.53 12.78
C TYR A 232 -8.60 0.47 12.17
N ILE A 233 -9.20 1.37 11.45
CA ILE A 233 -8.52 2.55 10.99
C ILE A 233 -9.37 3.73 11.40
N THR A 234 -8.82 4.52 12.30
CA THR A 234 -9.30 5.85 12.57
C THR A 234 -8.42 6.79 11.78
N THR A 235 -9.00 7.59 10.89
CA THR A 235 -8.30 8.72 10.32
C THR A 235 -8.43 9.86 11.31
N CYS A 236 -7.35 10.26 11.95
CA CYS A 236 -7.31 11.50 12.69
C CYS A 236 -6.79 12.62 11.78
N ASN A 237 -7.67 13.11 10.93
CA ASN A 237 -7.44 14.36 10.20
C ASN A 237 -8.13 15.49 10.93
N PHE A 238 -7.44 16.11 11.87
CA PHE A 238 -7.89 17.36 12.44
C PHE A 238 -7.37 18.48 11.56
N LYS A 239 -8.26 19.21 10.94
CA LYS A 239 -7.95 20.40 10.14
C LYS A 239 -8.14 21.64 11.00
N ARG A 240 -7.24 22.63 10.77
CA ARG A 240 -7.41 24.01 11.25
C ARG A 240 -8.79 24.57 11.02
#